data_4f12e2e93c4f19bffd6e76f77001d2e6
#
_entry.id   4f12e2e93c4f19bffd6e76f77001d2e6
#
_cell.length_a   1.000
_cell.length_b   1.000
_cell.length_c   1.000
_cell.angle_alpha   90.00
_cell.angle_beta   90.00
_cell.angle_gamma   90.00
#
_symmetry.space_group_name_H-M   'P 1'
#
loop_
_entity.id
_entity.type
_entity.pdbx_description
1 polymer ?
#
loop_
_entity_poly.entity_id
_entity_poly.type
_entity_poly.pdbx_seq_one_letter_code
_entity_poly.pdbx_strand_id
1 'polypeptide(L)'
;MARYNAKESEKHWQGEWERLQLFKTPDHGDKPKCYVLEMFPYPSGRIHMGHARNYTMGDVIARFRRAQGYNVLHPMGWDAFGLPAENAARDKGVSPRDWTYENIAHMREGLKMLGLSLDWSREFATCDPEYYHQQQKLFLQFYHAGFVYRGEADVNWDPVDQTVLANEQVIDGRGWRSGAVVERRKLSQWFFKITAFAEELLTALDTLDKWPEKVRIMQRNWI
;
A
#
# COMPACT_ATOMS: atom_id res chain seq x y z
N MET A 1 -7.84 -42.88 -19.83
CA MET A 1 -7.11 -42.05 -18.85
C MET A 1 -7.95 -40.77 -18.61
N ALA A 2 -8.23 -40.42 -17.37
CA ALA A 2 -8.93 -39.17 -17.08
C ALA A 2 -8.06 -37.97 -17.51
N ARG A 3 -8.65 -37.03 -18.21
CA ARG A 3 -7.95 -35.83 -18.65
C ARG A 3 -7.72 -34.92 -17.41
N TYR A 4 -6.50 -34.37 -17.26
CA TYR A 4 -6.19 -33.46 -16.19
C TYR A 4 -7.17 -32.27 -16.19
N ASN A 5 -7.80 -32.01 -15.05
CA ASN A 5 -8.71 -30.89 -14.84
C ASN A 5 -8.04 -29.86 -13.92
N ALA A 6 -7.51 -28.79 -14.52
CA ALA A 6 -6.79 -27.75 -13.81
C ALA A 6 -7.64 -27.13 -12.68
N LYS A 7 -8.92 -26.79 -12.95
CA LYS A 7 -9.79 -26.13 -11.98
C LYS A 7 -10.05 -26.96 -10.73
N GLU A 8 -10.24 -28.25 -10.89
CA GLU A 8 -10.42 -29.17 -9.75
C GLU A 8 -9.12 -29.35 -8.97
N SER A 9 -8.01 -29.53 -9.69
CA SER A 9 -6.69 -29.69 -9.09
C SER A 9 -6.24 -28.46 -8.31
N GLU A 10 -6.39 -27.27 -8.90
CA GLU A 10 -6.06 -26.00 -8.26
C GLU A 10 -6.86 -25.79 -6.98
N LYS A 11 -8.18 -25.98 -7.04
CA LYS A 11 -9.05 -25.87 -5.86
C LYS A 11 -8.68 -26.86 -4.76
N HIS A 12 -8.37 -28.11 -5.13
CA HIS A 12 -7.96 -29.13 -4.18
C HIS A 12 -6.65 -28.73 -3.48
N TRP A 13 -5.62 -28.35 -4.21
CA TRP A 13 -4.32 -28.02 -3.63
C TRP A 13 -4.33 -26.72 -2.83
N GLN A 14 -5.06 -25.70 -3.28
CA GLN A 14 -5.23 -24.49 -2.48
C GLN A 14 -5.91 -24.77 -1.15
N GLY A 15 -6.94 -25.63 -1.13
CA GLY A 15 -7.58 -26.09 0.11
C GLY A 15 -6.63 -26.85 1.03
N GLU A 16 -5.77 -27.70 0.48
CA GLU A 16 -4.74 -28.41 1.27
C GLU A 16 -3.69 -27.45 1.84
N TRP A 17 -3.25 -26.45 1.08
CA TRP A 17 -2.30 -25.45 1.59
C TRP A 17 -2.88 -24.63 2.74
N GLU A 18 -4.16 -24.29 2.65
CA GLU A 18 -4.86 -23.56 3.72
C GLU A 18 -5.04 -24.44 4.97
N ARG A 19 -5.48 -25.69 4.79
CA ARG A 19 -5.62 -26.68 5.89
C ARG A 19 -4.31 -26.93 6.62
N LEU A 20 -3.21 -27.04 5.87
CA LEU A 20 -1.86 -27.27 6.43
C LEU A 20 -1.20 -25.99 6.93
N GLN A 21 -1.82 -24.81 6.72
CA GLN A 21 -1.23 -23.50 6.99
C GLN A 21 0.19 -23.35 6.40
N LEU A 22 0.37 -23.86 5.16
CA LEU A 22 1.67 -24.07 4.54
C LEU A 22 2.51 -22.79 4.44
N PHE A 23 1.85 -21.65 4.26
CA PHE A 23 2.49 -20.35 4.06
C PHE A 23 2.50 -19.46 5.32
N LYS A 24 1.98 -19.97 6.43
CA LYS A 24 2.00 -19.25 7.70
C LYS A 24 3.42 -19.07 8.20
N THR A 25 3.77 -17.85 8.54
CA THR A 25 5.09 -17.48 9.04
C THR A 25 5.15 -17.70 10.54
N PRO A 26 6.04 -18.56 11.05
CA PRO A 26 6.23 -18.72 12.50
C PRO A 26 6.81 -17.45 13.11
N ASP A 27 6.35 -17.07 14.31
CA ASP A 27 6.82 -15.87 15.02
C ASP A 27 8.28 -16.01 15.48
N HIS A 28 8.71 -17.22 15.78
CA HIS A 28 10.04 -17.56 16.28
C HIS A 28 10.63 -18.73 15.50
N GLY A 29 11.96 -18.83 15.47
CA GLY A 29 12.67 -19.93 14.83
C GLY A 29 14.11 -19.55 14.47
N ASP A 30 14.95 -20.56 14.25
CA ASP A 30 16.38 -20.41 13.96
C ASP A 30 16.68 -20.28 12.47
N LYS A 31 15.68 -20.41 11.61
CA LYS A 31 15.86 -20.26 10.16
C LYS A 31 16.16 -18.81 9.80
N PRO A 32 17.03 -18.56 8.79
CA PRO A 32 17.28 -17.22 8.31
C PRO A 32 15.96 -16.58 7.84
N LYS A 33 15.76 -15.31 8.20
CA LYS A 33 14.53 -14.56 7.89
C LYS A 33 14.59 -13.96 6.51
N CYS A 34 13.45 -13.96 5.82
CA CYS A 34 13.27 -13.26 4.56
C CYS A 34 11.91 -12.55 4.58
N TYR A 35 11.91 -11.25 4.34
CA TYR A 35 10.68 -10.47 4.21
C TYR A 35 10.46 -10.13 2.73
N VAL A 36 9.35 -10.58 2.18
CA VAL A 36 8.92 -10.28 0.81
C VAL A 36 7.73 -9.33 0.91
N LEU A 37 7.90 -8.14 0.38
CA LEU A 37 6.91 -7.08 0.43
C LEU A 37 6.70 -6.51 -0.97
N GLU A 38 5.45 -6.49 -1.41
CA GLU A 38 4.99 -5.76 -2.58
C GLU A 38 4.16 -4.55 -2.15
N MET A 39 3.95 -3.62 -3.06
CA MET A 39 3.05 -2.50 -2.85
C MET A 39 1.62 -3.00 -2.67
N PHE A 40 0.99 -2.64 -1.56
CA PHE A 40 -0.39 -3.02 -1.25
C PHE A 40 -1.38 -2.34 -2.20
N PRO A 41 -2.45 -3.05 -2.63
CA PRO A 41 -3.43 -2.48 -3.52
C PRO A 41 -4.39 -1.54 -2.78
N TYR A 42 -4.91 -0.55 -3.50
CA TYR A 42 -6.07 0.21 -3.08
C TYR A 42 -7.34 -0.62 -3.29
N PRO A 43 -8.19 -0.82 -2.25
CA PRO A 43 -9.44 -1.56 -2.40
C PRO A 43 -10.56 -0.68 -2.99
N SER A 44 -10.31 -0.09 -4.14
CA SER A 44 -11.26 0.80 -4.84
C SER A 44 -11.93 0.16 -6.05
N GLY A 45 -11.69 -1.14 -6.29
CA GLY A 45 -12.24 -1.88 -7.42
C GLY A 45 -11.83 -3.34 -7.43
N ARG A 46 -11.60 -3.90 -8.62
CA ARG A 46 -11.18 -5.29 -8.80
C ARG A 46 -9.69 -5.39 -9.12
N ILE A 47 -9.10 -6.56 -8.87
CA ILE A 47 -7.74 -6.84 -9.32
C ILE A 47 -7.68 -6.83 -10.86
N HIS A 48 -6.52 -6.45 -11.39
CA HIS A 48 -6.22 -6.42 -12.81
C HIS A 48 -4.83 -7.02 -13.07
N MET A 49 -4.44 -7.13 -14.33
CA MET A 49 -3.17 -7.75 -14.73
C MET A 49 -1.93 -7.12 -14.08
N GLY A 50 -1.98 -5.81 -13.77
CA GLY A 50 -0.91 -5.14 -13.01
C GLY A 50 -0.72 -5.72 -11.62
N HIS A 51 -1.81 -5.98 -10.91
CA HIS A 51 -1.77 -6.67 -9.61
C HIS A 51 -1.25 -8.09 -9.74
N ALA A 52 -1.77 -8.87 -10.71
CA ALA A 52 -1.31 -10.24 -10.95
C ALA A 52 0.20 -10.28 -11.22
N ARG A 53 0.72 -9.38 -12.07
CA ARG A 53 2.15 -9.28 -12.35
C ARG A 53 2.97 -8.98 -11.10
N ASN A 54 2.56 -7.95 -10.34
CA ASN A 54 3.30 -7.50 -9.14
C ASN A 54 3.41 -8.64 -8.11
N TYR A 55 2.28 -9.22 -7.74
CA TYR A 55 2.25 -10.24 -6.68
C TYR A 55 2.83 -11.59 -7.12
N THR A 56 2.75 -11.92 -8.41
CA THR A 56 3.43 -13.13 -8.92
C THR A 56 4.96 -13.01 -8.83
N MET A 57 5.52 -11.82 -9.08
CA MET A 57 6.98 -11.62 -8.95
C MET A 57 7.45 -11.84 -7.51
N GLY A 58 6.74 -11.28 -6.53
CA GLY A 58 7.05 -11.50 -5.11
C GLY A 58 6.82 -12.95 -4.69
N ASP A 59 5.76 -13.59 -5.20
CA ASP A 59 5.45 -14.99 -4.91
C ASP A 59 6.56 -15.96 -5.37
N VAL A 60 7.13 -15.70 -6.55
CA VAL A 60 8.30 -16.47 -7.03
C VAL A 60 9.46 -16.38 -6.04
N ILE A 61 9.77 -15.18 -5.57
CA ILE A 61 10.84 -14.96 -4.59
C ILE A 61 10.50 -15.64 -3.27
N ALA A 62 9.27 -15.51 -2.78
CA ALA A 62 8.82 -16.11 -1.53
C ALA A 62 8.93 -17.64 -1.57
N ARG A 63 8.46 -18.29 -2.64
CA ARG A 63 8.55 -19.73 -2.84
C ARG A 63 9.99 -20.20 -2.95
N PHE A 64 10.81 -19.49 -3.71
CA PHE A 64 12.24 -19.80 -3.86
C PHE A 64 12.95 -19.76 -2.51
N ARG A 65 12.73 -18.71 -1.72
CA ARG A 65 13.34 -18.59 -0.38
C ARG A 65 12.85 -19.65 0.59
N ARG A 66 11.55 -20.00 0.57
CA ARG A 66 11.05 -21.14 1.37
C ARG A 66 11.71 -22.45 0.98
N ALA A 67 11.88 -22.72 -0.31
CA ALA A 67 12.57 -23.92 -0.79
C ALA A 67 14.06 -23.95 -0.37
N GLN A 68 14.70 -22.80 -0.16
CA GLN A 68 16.03 -22.70 0.41
C GLN A 68 16.09 -22.80 1.95
N GLY A 69 14.97 -23.03 2.63
CA GLY A 69 14.91 -23.20 4.07
C GLY A 69 14.75 -21.90 4.88
N TYR A 70 14.45 -20.77 4.24
CA TYR A 70 14.20 -19.52 4.96
C TYR A 70 12.85 -19.52 5.67
N ASN A 71 12.76 -18.77 6.77
CA ASN A 71 11.50 -18.33 7.37
C ASN A 71 11.04 -17.07 6.59
N VAL A 72 10.01 -17.22 5.76
CA VAL A 72 9.56 -16.17 4.85
C VAL A 72 8.28 -15.51 5.35
N LEU A 73 8.35 -14.22 5.64
CA LEU A 73 7.18 -13.38 5.85
C LEU A 73 6.75 -12.79 4.50
N HIS A 74 5.58 -13.19 4.02
CA HIS A 74 4.98 -12.70 2.78
C HIS A 74 3.51 -12.33 3.05
N PRO A 75 3.25 -11.15 3.65
CA PRO A 75 1.92 -10.73 4.05
C PRO A 75 1.16 -10.08 2.91
N MET A 76 -0.16 -9.93 3.07
CA MET A 76 -1.01 -9.06 2.26
C MET A 76 -1.57 -7.94 3.13
N GLY A 77 -1.54 -6.72 2.61
CA GLY A 77 -2.19 -5.54 3.18
C GLY A 77 -3.09 -4.85 2.17
N TRP A 78 -3.97 -3.99 2.68
CA TRP A 78 -4.88 -3.17 1.88
C TRP A 78 -4.61 -1.71 2.20
N ASP A 79 -4.20 -0.92 1.21
CA ASP A 79 -4.06 0.53 1.37
C ASP A 79 -5.44 1.17 1.28
N ALA A 80 -6.12 1.21 2.44
CA ALA A 80 -7.57 1.36 2.53
C ALA A 80 -8.03 2.75 2.97
N PHE A 81 -7.11 3.67 3.24
CA PHE A 81 -7.43 5.08 3.47
C PHE A 81 -7.30 5.92 2.21
N GLY A 82 -8.04 7.01 2.17
CA GLY A 82 -7.86 8.09 1.21
C GLY A 82 -8.98 8.26 0.19
N LEU A 83 -8.83 9.31 -0.58
CA LEU A 83 -9.82 9.80 -1.54
C LEU A 83 -10.29 8.78 -2.60
N PRO A 84 -9.48 7.85 -3.11
CA PRO A 84 -9.98 6.91 -4.13
C PRO A 84 -11.15 6.06 -3.65
N ALA A 85 -11.08 5.52 -2.43
CA ALA A 85 -12.16 4.72 -1.86
C ALA A 85 -13.36 5.60 -1.46
N GLU A 86 -13.11 6.75 -0.83
CA GLU A 86 -14.16 7.70 -0.44
C GLU A 86 -14.92 8.25 -1.64
N ASN A 87 -14.22 8.60 -2.69
CA ASN A 87 -14.81 9.10 -3.93
C ASN A 87 -15.67 8.04 -4.61
N ALA A 88 -15.17 6.81 -4.73
CA ALA A 88 -15.94 5.71 -5.31
C ALA A 88 -17.20 5.41 -4.49
N ALA A 89 -17.13 5.46 -3.17
CA ALA A 89 -18.27 5.27 -2.29
C ALA A 89 -19.30 6.40 -2.44
N ARG A 90 -18.85 7.66 -2.51
CA ARG A 90 -19.70 8.82 -2.74
C ARG A 90 -20.44 8.72 -4.08
N ASP A 91 -19.73 8.40 -5.16
CA ASP A 91 -20.31 8.30 -6.50
C ASP A 91 -21.39 7.18 -6.59
N LYS A 92 -21.29 6.18 -5.72
CA LYS A 92 -22.26 5.07 -5.61
C LYS A 92 -23.31 5.29 -4.53
N GLY A 93 -23.21 6.34 -3.70
CA GLY A 93 -24.15 6.62 -2.62
C GLY A 93 -24.10 5.59 -1.48
N VAL A 94 -22.94 4.98 -1.23
CA VAL A 94 -22.73 3.98 -0.18
C VAL A 94 -21.73 4.45 0.87
N SER A 95 -21.67 3.77 2.03
CA SER A 95 -20.69 4.05 3.05
C SER A 95 -19.26 3.76 2.53
N PRO A 96 -18.26 4.65 2.73
CA PRO A 96 -16.88 4.37 2.38
C PRO A 96 -16.33 3.12 3.05
N ARG A 97 -16.73 2.86 4.30
CA ARG A 97 -16.34 1.64 5.03
C ARG A 97 -16.85 0.39 4.34
N ASP A 98 -18.16 0.34 4.08
CA ASP A 98 -18.79 -0.85 3.51
C ASP A 98 -18.26 -1.12 2.11
N TRP A 99 -18.13 -0.09 1.30
CA TRP A 99 -17.50 -0.17 -0.02
C TRP A 99 -16.06 -0.71 0.04
N THR A 100 -15.27 -0.21 0.98
CA THR A 100 -13.87 -0.62 1.14
C THR A 100 -13.76 -2.10 1.51
N TYR A 101 -14.50 -2.56 2.53
CA TYR A 101 -14.44 -3.96 2.96
C TYR A 101 -15.06 -4.94 1.96
N GLU A 102 -16.09 -4.52 1.22
CA GLU A 102 -16.63 -5.31 0.13
C GLU A 102 -15.57 -5.52 -0.98
N ASN A 103 -14.87 -4.46 -1.37
CA ASN A 103 -13.80 -4.57 -2.35
C ASN A 103 -12.63 -5.41 -1.84
N ILE A 104 -12.23 -5.28 -0.57
CA ILE A 104 -11.22 -6.15 0.06
C ILE A 104 -11.64 -7.61 -0.07
N ALA A 105 -12.87 -7.95 0.25
CA ALA A 105 -13.38 -9.31 0.14
C ALA A 105 -13.29 -9.84 -1.30
N HIS A 106 -13.74 -9.07 -2.28
CA HIS A 106 -13.67 -9.44 -3.70
C HIS A 106 -12.23 -9.60 -4.21
N MET A 107 -11.33 -8.65 -3.84
CA MET A 107 -9.93 -8.71 -4.27
C MET A 107 -9.20 -9.88 -3.62
N ARG A 108 -9.47 -10.18 -2.34
CA ARG A 108 -8.94 -11.34 -1.63
C ARG A 108 -9.27 -12.64 -2.36
N GLU A 109 -10.52 -12.84 -2.73
CA GLU A 109 -10.94 -14.01 -3.50
C GLU A 109 -10.19 -14.11 -4.84
N GLY A 110 -10.05 -12.99 -5.55
CA GLY A 110 -9.28 -12.94 -6.79
C GLY A 110 -7.81 -13.30 -6.61
N LEU A 111 -7.16 -12.81 -5.54
CA LEU A 111 -5.77 -13.14 -5.23
C LEU A 111 -5.60 -14.61 -4.77
N LYS A 112 -6.57 -15.14 -4.01
CA LYS A 112 -6.58 -16.55 -3.63
C LYS A 112 -6.67 -17.47 -4.84
N MET A 113 -7.47 -17.10 -5.86
CA MET A 113 -7.56 -17.88 -7.11
C MET A 113 -6.23 -17.96 -7.87
N LEU A 114 -5.33 -16.97 -7.73
CA LEU A 114 -3.99 -17.00 -8.29
C LEU A 114 -3.07 -18.01 -7.58
N GLY A 115 -3.47 -18.54 -6.44
CA GLY A 115 -2.71 -19.52 -5.68
C GLY A 115 -1.40 -18.97 -5.10
N LEU A 116 -1.35 -17.70 -4.76
CA LEU A 116 -0.16 -17.04 -4.20
C LEU A 116 0.17 -17.57 -2.80
N SER A 117 1.45 -17.65 -2.48
CA SER A 117 1.95 -18.14 -1.18
C SER A 117 1.97 -17.05 -0.12
N LEU A 118 0.86 -16.32 0.02
CA LEU A 118 0.68 -15.26 0.99
C LEU A 118 0.32 -15.83 2.37
N ASP A 119 0.82 -15.20 3.41
CA ASP A 119 0.41 -15.49 4.79
C ASP A 119 -0.85 -14.69 5.14
N TRP A 120 -2.01 -15.26 4.84
CA TRP A 120 -3.31 -14.65 5.10
C TRP A 120 -3.61 -14.45 6.59
N SER A 121 -2.90 -15.12 7.49
CA SER A 121 -3.04 -14.90 8.94
C SER A 121 -2.47 -13.55 9.37
N ARG A 122 -1.70 -12.90 8.50
CA ARG A 122 -1.10 -11.57 8.71
C ARG A 122 -1.67 -10.52 7.76
N GLU A 123 -2.86 -10.78 7.24
CA GLU A 123 -3.61 -9.79 6.47
C GLU A 123 -4.06 -8.62 7.35
N PHE A 124 -4.01 -7.40 6.80
CA PHE A 124 -4.47 -6.20 7.49
C PHE A 124 -4.97 -5.15 6.49
N ALA A 125 -5.76 -4.20 6.97
CA ALA A 125 -6.09 -2.98 6.22
C ALA A 125 -5.52 -1.76 6.95
N THR A 126 -5.01 -0.79 6.21
CA THR A 126 -4.43 0.43 6.81
C THR A 126 -5.47 1.28 7.55
N CYS A 127 -6.76 1.07 7.26
CA CYS A 127 -7.87 1.71 7.97
C CYS A 127 -8.31 0.96 9.24
N ASP A 128 -7.72 -0.19 9.57
CA ASP A 128 -8.02 -0.89 10.81
C ASP A 128 -7.40 -0.17 12.02
N PRO A 129 -8.12 -0.09 13.16
CA PRO A 129 -7.61 0.56 14.37
C PRO A 129 -6.25 0.06 14.83
N GLU A 130 -6.02 -1.25 14.74
CA GLU A 130 -4.76 -1.89 15.11
C GLU A 130 -3.59 -1.39 14.27
N TYR A 131 -3.82 -1.07 12.99
CA TYR A 131 -2.80 -0.55 12.11
C TYR A 131 -2.58 0.96 12.35
N TYR A 132 -3.61 1.80 12.22
CA TYR A 132 -3.41 3.23 12.32
C TYR A 132 -3.03 3.70 13.74
N HIS A 133 -3.33 2.90 14.77
CA HIS A 133 -2.82 3.14 16.12
C HIS A 133 -1.28 3.17 16.16
N GLN A 134 -0.61 2.27 15.43
CA GLN A 134 0.85 2.29 15.35
C GLN A 134 1.36 3.51 14.57
N GLN A 135 0.64 3.90 13.53
CA GLN A 135 0.94 5.12 12.76
C GLN A 135 0.78 6.38 13.62
N GLN A 136 -0.26 6.44 14.44
CA GLN A 136 -0.44 7.54 15.41
C GLN A 136 0.68 7.59 16.46
N LYS A 137 1.14 6.44 16.95
CA LYS A 137 2.32 6.38 17.85
C LYS A 137 3.57 6.94 17.18
N LEU A 138 3.81 6.55 15.92
CA LEU A 138 4.96 7.06 15.16
C LEU A 138 4.86 8.58 14.96
N PHE A 139 3.67 9.10 14.65
CA PHE A 139 3.44 10.54 14.55
C PHE A 139 3.81 11.27 15.87
N LEU A 140 3.39 10.72 17.01
CA LEU A 140 3.73 11.30 18.32
C LEU A 140 5.24 11.27 18.60
N GLN A 141 5.94 10.21 18.19
CA GLN A 141 7.40 10.15 18.29
C GLN A 141 8.06 11.26 17.47
N PHE A 142 7.64 11.49 16.24
CA PHE A 142 8.12 12.59 15.41
C PHE A 142 7.79 13.96 15.99
N TYR A 143 6.60 14.12 16.57
CA TYR A 143 6.20 15.35 17.25
C TYR A 143 7.11 15.65 18.46
N HIS A 144 7.33 14.67 19.32
CA HIS A 144 8.23 14.82 20.49
C HIS A 144 9.70 15.02 20.10
N ALA A 145 10.13 14.48 18.98
CA ALA A 145 11.44 14.72 18.41
C ALA A 145 11.58 16.09 17.71
N GLY A 146 10.50 16.87 17.65
CA GLY A 146 10.50 18.20 17.05
C GLY A 146 10.47 18.24 15.53
N PHE A 147 10.19 17.09 14.86
CA PHE A 147 10.10 16.99 13.41
C PHE A 147 8.71 17.29 12.85
N VAL A 148 7.73 17.51 13.72
CA VAL A 148 6.36 17.86 13.34
C VAL A 148 5.96 19.16 14.02
N TYR A 149 5.33 20.04 13.28
CA TYR A 149 4.79 21.30 13.80
C TYR A 149 3.45 21.63 13.19
N ARG A 150 2.70 22.50 13.85
CA ARG A 150 1.43 23.02 13.35
C ARG A 150 1.64 24.42 12.82
N GLY A 151 1.12 24.72 11.64
CA GLY A 151 1.23 26.02 11.01
C GLY A 151 0.07 26.29 10.05
N GLU A 152 -0.02 27.51 9.58
CA GLU A 152 -0.95 27.90 8.52
C GLU A 152 -0.23 27.86 7.18
N ALA A 153 -0.90 27.32 6.16
CA ALA A 153 -0.42 27.34 4.80
C ALA A 153 -1.56 27.65 3.83
N ASP A 154 -1.20 28.29 2.72
CA ASP A 154 -2.09 28.44 1.60
C ASP A 154 -2.22 27.07 0.89
N VAL A 155 -3.45 26.62 0.76
CA VAL A 155 -3.78 25.35 0.11
C VAL A 155 -4.69 25.57 -1.09
N ASN A 156 -4.64 24.67 -2.04
CA ASN A 156 -5.60 24.63 -3.13
C ASN A 156 -6.86 23.90 -2.63
N TRP A 157 -7.96 24.61 -2.55
CA TRP A 157 -9.24 24.08 -2.08
C TRP A 157 -10.19 23.84 -3.23
N ASP A 158 -10.71 22.63 -3.34
CA ASP A 158 -11.80 22.31 -4.26
C ASP A 158 -13.15 22.48 -3.55
N PRO A 159 -13.98 23.42 -3.97
CA PRO A 159 -15.25 23.70 -3.29
C PRO A 159 -16.34 22.66 -3.59
N VAL A 160 -16.19 21.86 -4.64
CA VAL A 160 -17.14 20.79 -5.02
C VAL A 160 -16.79 19.50 -4.29
N ASP A 161 -15.53 19.09 -4.35
CA ASP A 161 -15.04 17.91 -3.66
C ASP A 161 -14.79 18.15 -2.16
N GLN A 162 -14.84 19.42 -1.71
CA GLN A 162 -14.60 19.86 -0.34
C GLN A 162 -13.31 19.28 0.25
N THR A 163 -12.24 19.36 -0.52
CA THR A 163 -10.94 18.81 -0.16
C THR A 163 -9.79 19.70 -0.58
N VAL A 164 -8.63 19.48 0.05
CA VAL A 164 -7.36 20.09 -0.36
C VAL A 164 -6.76 19.29 -1.51
N LEU A 165 -6.29 20.00 -2.53
CA LEU A 165 -5.61 19.43 -3.69
C LEU A 165 -4.11 19.71 -3.64
N ALA A 166 -3.30 18.70 -3.96
CA ALA A 166 -1.89 18.89 -4.26
C ALA A 166 -1.72 19.70 -5.55
N ASN A 167 -0.55 20.31 -5.75
CA ASN A 167 -0.32 21.14 -6.94
C ASN A 167 -0.51 20.36 -8.25
N GLU A 168 -0.13 19.08 -8.26
CA GLU A 168 -0.27 18.16 -9.40
C GLU A 168 -1.73 17.82 -9.74
N GLN A 169 -2.63 18.08 -8.81
CA GLN A 169 -4.07 17.85 -8.94
C GLN A 169 -4.83 19.10 -9.40
N VAL A 170 -4.11 20.20 -9.68
CA VAL A 170 -4.67 21.45 -10.22
C VAL A 170 -4.20 21.60 -11.66
N ILE A 171 -5.16 21.53 -12.58
CA ILE A 171 -4.92 21.67 -14.03
C ILE A 171 -5.63 22.93 -14.50
N ASP A 172 -4.90 23.88 -15.05
CA ASP A 172 -5.42 25.16 -15.54
C ASP A 172 -6.29 25.91 -14.50
N GLY A 173 -5.87 25.86 -13.22
CA GLY A 173 -6.60 26.51 -12.12
C GLY A 173 -7.87 25.76 -11.69
N ARG A 174 -8.07 24.53 -12.14
CA ARG A 174 -9.24 23.69 -11.83
C ARG A 174 -8.83 22.38 -11.18
N GLY A 175 -9.69 21.87 -10.32
CA GLY A 175 -9.53 20.54 -9.76
C GLY A 175 -9.57 19.46 -10.84
N TRP A 176 -8.59 18.61 -10.87
CA TRP A 176 -8.38 17.56 -11.88
C TRP A 176 -9.58 16.60 -12.04
N ARG A 177 -10.37 16.48 -11.00
CA ARG A 177 -11.51 15.58 -10.95
C ARG A 177 -12.84 16.32 -11.09
N SER A 178 -13.07 17.32 -10.25
CA SER A 178 -14.35 18.06 -10.20
C SER A 178 -14.51 19.02 -11.38
N GLY A 179 -13.40 19.51 -11.97
CA GLY A 179 -13.39 20.60 -12.91
C GLY A 179 -13.74 21.97 -12.30
N ALA A 180 -13.98 22.03 -10.98
CA ALA A 180 -14.28 23.28 -10.28
C ALA A 180 -13.05 24.20 -10.25
N VAL A 181 -13.28 25.52 -10.28
CA VAL A 181 -12.23 26.51 -10.05
C VAL A 181 -11.70 26.35 -8.63
N VAL A 182 -10.39 26.19 -8.51
CA VAL A 182 -9.71 26.00 -7.23
C VAL A 182 -9.62 27.33 -6.50
N GLU A 183 -9.95 27.32 -5.22
CA GLU A 183 -9.82 28.47 -4.32
C GLU A 183 -8.51 28.39 -3.52
N ARG A 184 -7.88 29.52 -3.28
CA ARG A 184 -6.78 29.60 -2.31
C ARG A 184 -7.35 29.85 -0.93
N ARG A 185 -7.06 28.96 0.01
CA ARG A 185 -7.50 29.06 1.41
C ARG A 185 -6.33 28.89 2.36
N LYS A 186 -6.33 29.62 3.46
CA LYS A 186 -5.40 29.38 4.56
C LYS A 186 -6.02 28.34 5.51
N LEU A 187 -5.32 27.25 5.70
CA LEU A 187 -5.72 26.21 6.66
C LEU A 187 -4.58 25.93 7.65
N SER A 188 -4.97 25.74 8.91
CA SER A 188 -4.05 25.26 9.93
C SER A 188 -3.87 23.77 9.78
N GLN A 189 -2.65 23.32 9.51
CA GLN A 189 -2.30 21.94 9.24
C GLN A 189 -1.07 21.49 10.00
N TRP A 190 -0.84 20.18 10.02
CA TRP A 190 0.39 19.58 10.50
C TRP A 190 1.39 19.46 9.37
N PHE A 191 2.64 19.81 9.68
CA PHE A 191 3.75 19.74 8.73
C PHE A 191 4.88 18.90 9.31
N PHE A 192 5.52 18.10 8.45
CA PHE A 192 6.81 17.48 8.74
C PHE A 192 7.94 18.37 8.25
N LYS A 193 9.00 18.51 9.06
CA LYS A 193 10.23 19.23 8.68
C LYS A 193 11.10 18.38 7.75
N ILE A 194 10.59 18.01 6.59
CA ILE A 194 11.27 17.09 5.66
C ILE A 194 12.62 17.62 5.20
N THR A 195 12.77 18.94 5.06
CA THR A 195 14.03 19.58 4.67
C THR A 195 15.14 19.46 5.69
N ALA A 196 14.84 19.08 6.94
CA ALA A 196 15.86 18.86 7.97
C ALA A 196 16.84 17.71 7.63
N PHE A 197 16.44 16.82 6.73
CA PHE A 197 17.25 15.68 6.29
C PHE A 197 17.74 15.80 4.85
N ALA A 198 17.54 16.92 4.16
CA ALA A 198 17.82 17.06 2.73
C ALA A 198 19.32 16.78 2.41
N GLU A 199 20.23 17.39 3.12
CA GLU A 199 21.68 17.21 2.90
C GLU A 199 22.14 15.77 3.18
N GLU A 200 21.62 15.16 4.27
CA GLU A 200 21.92 13.78 4.60
C GLU A 200 21.40 12.81 3.54
N LEU A 201 20.17 13.01 3.10
CA LEU A 201 19.56 12.18 2.04
C LEU A 201 20.30 12.33 0.72
N LEU A 202 20.68 13.55 0.35
CA LEU A 202 21.42 13.83 -0.88
C LEU A 202 22.77 13.10 -0.89
N THR A 203 23.52 13.18 0.21
CA THR A 203 24.80 12.49 0.38
C THR A 203 24.62 10.97 0.40
N ALA A 204 23.58 10.47 1.07
CA ALA A 204 23.32 9.04 1.17
C ALA A 204 23.03 8.38 -0.19
N LEU A 205 22.56 9.13 -1.19
CA LEU A 205 22.37 8.58 -2.55
C LEU A 205 23.65 7.99 -3.15
N ASP A 206 24.81 8.52 -2.78
CA ASP A 206 26.09 8.04 -3.27
C ASP A 206 26.47 6.65 -2.73
N THR A 207 25.82 6.21 -1.66
CA THR A 207 26.01 4.87 -1.04
C THR A 207 25.06 3.81 -1.59
N LEU A 208 24.12 4.17 -2.46
CA LEU A 208 23.09 3.28 -2.99
C LEU A 208 23.54 2.58 -4.30
N ASP A 209 24.65 1.84 -4.23
CA ASP A 209 25.28 1.19 -5.39
C ASP A 209 24.37 0.20 -6.13
N LYS A 210 23.38 -0.38 -5.42
CA LYS A 210 22.43 -1.34 -6.00
C LYS A 210 21.23 -0.70 -6.67
N TRP A 211 21.10 0.62 -6.56
CA TRP A 211 20.01 1.35 -7.19
C TRP A 211 20.36 1.68 -8.65
N PRO A 212 19.39 1.57 -9.59
CA PRO A 212 19.61 2.04 -10.94
C PRO A 212 19.98 3.53 -10.98
N GLU A 213 20.96 3.89 -11.80
CA GLU A 213 21.46 5.28 -11.89
C GLU A 213 20.32 6.28 -12.19
N LYS A 214 19.41 5.92 -13.09
CA LYS A 214 18.22 6.74 -13.41
C LYS A 214 17.40 7.08 -12.16
N VAL A 215 17.26 6.15 -11.22
CA VAL A 215 16.49 6.37 -9.99
C VAL A 215 17.26 7.30 -9.05
N ARG A 216 18.58 7.13 -8.90
CA ARG A 216 19.43 8.03 -8.10
C ARG A 216 19.38 9.47 -8.62
N ILE A 217 19.47 9.67 -9.95
CA ILE A 217 19.33 10.98 -10.58
C ILE A 217 17.95 11.60 -10.30
N MET A 218 16.87 10.83 -10.43
CA MET A 218 15.52 11.32 -10.13
C MET A 218 15.40 11.78 -8.67
N GLN A 219 15.92 11.01 -7.71
CA GLN A 219 15.90 11.39 -6.30
C GLN A 219 16.76 12.63 -6.03
N ARG A 220 17.95 12.72 -6.62
CA ARG A 220 18.84 13.89 -6.50
C ARG A 220 18.18 15.17 -7.00
N ASN A 221 17.41 15.09 -8.07
CA ASN A 221 16.70 16.24 -8.64
C ASN A 221 15.45 16.62 -7.83
N TRP A 222 14.92 15.68 -7.04
CA TRP A 222 13.73 15.92 -6.23
C TRP A 222 14.06 16.49 -4.83
N ILE A 223 15.16 16.08 -4.22
CA ILE A 223 15.65 16.57 -2.92
C ILE A 223 16.09 18.03 -3.03
#